data_01f9437e30b0cbc68bc0f4a9b231cda8
#
_entry.id   01f9437e30b0cbc68bc0f4a9b231cda8
#
_cell.length_a   1.000
_cell.length_b   1.000
_cell.length_c   1.000
_cell.angle_alpha   90.00
_cell.angle_beta   90.00
_cell.angle_gamma   90.00
#
_symmetry.space_group_name_H-M   'P 1'
#
loop_
_entity.id
_entity.type
_entity.pdbx_description
1 polymer ?
#
loop_
_entity_poly.entity_id
_entity_poly.type
_entity_poly.pdbx_seq_one_letter_code
_entity_poly.pdbx_strand_id
1 'polypeptide(L)'
;GRFWLDVSKKDHLRYFPVDAERGSIYSEDGNMLSTSVPIFDVYVDFSADGLRAKGGKRFKDNIDSLSICLAGLFKDKTIQQYKKELQRGYKERLRYYSLKKKISFDEYCELRNFPLVRLGKNKSGFILDPRDKRINPYVLFANRTIGLSRENSKRNVGLELTYDSLLRGISGQRLMRYAA
;
A
#
# COMPACT_ATOMS: atom_id res chain seq x y z
N GLY A 1 7.81 -34.16 24.79
CA GLY A 1 8.64 -33.19 24.23
C GLY A 1 8.61 -32.90 22.75
N ARG A 2 9.17 -33.72 21.86
CA ARG A 2 9.33 -33.39 20.42
C ARG A 2 8.03 -33.20 19.65
N PHE A 3 7.00 -34.00 19.92
CA PHE A 3 5.70 -33.91 19.27
C PHE A 3 5.05 -32.53 19.42
N TRP A 4 5.05 -31.97 20.62
CA TRP A 4 4.47 -30.63 20.88
C TRP A 4 5.28 -29.49 20.26
N LEU A 5 6.60 -29.67 20.12
CA LEU A 5 7.45 -28.71 19.39
C LEU A 5 7.17 -28.73 17.88
N ASP A 6 6.88 -29.87 17.31
CA ASP A 6 6.54 -29.99 15.89
C ASP A 6 5.12 -29.50 15.58
N VAL A 7 4.15 -29.70 16.47
CA VAL A 7 2.82 -29.15 16.41
C VAL A 7 2.88 -27.61 16.51
N SER A 8 3.60 -27.08 17.51
CA SER A 8 3.78 -25.64 17.67
C SER A 8 4.46 -24.97 16.47
N LYS A 9 5.41 -25.64 15.82
CA LYS A 9 6.05 -25.13 14.60
C LYS A 9 5.09 -25.09 13.41
N LYS A 10 4.19 -26.06 13.27
CA LYS A 10 3.18 -26.11 12.20
C LYS A 10 2.09 -25.04 12.36
N ASP A 11 1.65 -24.78 13.58
CA ASP A 11 0.59 -23.80 13.85
C ASP A 11 1.01 -22.35 13.60
N HIS A 12 2.31 -22.07 13.52
CA HIS A 12 2.82 -20.72 13.26
C HIS A 12 3.17 -20.45 11.78
N LEU A 13 3.03 -21.44 10.91
CA LEU A 13 3.32 -21.32 9.49
C LEU A 13 2.01 -21.25 8.69
N ARG A 14 1.78 -20.15 7.97
CA ARG A 14 0.64 -20.00 7.06
C ARG A 14 1.10 -19.58 5.68
N TYR A 15 0.44 -20.13 4.67
CA TYR A 15 0.60 -19.69 3.30
C TYR A 15 -0.30 -18.48 3.05
N PHE A 16 0.31 -17.42 2.56
CA PHE A 16 -0.40 -16.23 2.10
C PHE A 16 -0.33 -16.18 0.59
N PRO A 17 -1.45 -15.94 -0.10
CA PRO A 17 -1.42 -15.72 -1.52
C PRO A 17 -0.60 -14.46 -1.82
N VAL A 18 0.20 -14.51 -2.86
CA VAL A 18 0.95 -13.38 -3.41
C VAL A 18 0.50 -13.23 -4.85
N ASP A 19 -0.13 -12.11 -5.14
CA ASP A 19 -0.58 -11.82 -6.50
C ASP A 19 0.61 -11.64 -7.42
N ALA A 20 0.48 -12.12 -8.65
CA ALA A 20 1.49 -11.93 -9.66
C ALA A 20 1.50 -10.48 -10.13
N GLU A 21 2.68 -9.91 -10.29
CA GLU A 21 2.85 -8.63 -10.97
C GLU A 21 2.57 -8.79 -12.46
N ARG A 22 1.77 -7.85 -13.02
CA ARG A 22 1.47 -7.88 -14.45
C ARG A 22 2.70 -7.50 -15.27
N GLY A 23 3.07 -8.32 -16.22
CA GLY A 23 4.22 -8.12 -17.12
C GLY A 23 4.15 -6.81 -17.90
N SER A 24 5.30 -6.32 -18.35
CA SER A 24 5.43 -5.07 -19.11
C SER A 24 5.44 -5.35 -20.62
N ILE A 25 5.00 -4.36 -21.40
CA ILE A 25 5.04 -4.39 -22.87
C ILE A 25 6.14 -3.43 -23.30
N TYR A 26 7.04 -3.92 -24.16
CA TYR A 26 8.15 -3.16 -24.71
C TYR A 26 8.03 -3.06 -26.23
N SER A 27 8.61 -2.01 -26.83
CA SER A 27 8.85 -1.95 -28.27
C SER A 27 10.06 -2.81 -28.64
N GLU A 28 10.28 -3.02 -29.95
CA GLU A 28 11.46 -3.71 -30.47
C GLU A 28 12.76 -3.07 -30.02
N ASP A 29 12.79 -1.74 -29.89
CA ASP A 29 13.92 -0.95 -29.44
C ASP A 29 14.12 -0.98 -27.89
N GLY A 30 13.32 -1.77 -27.17
CA GLY A 30 13.38 -1.88 -25.71
C GLY A 30 12.72 -0.76 -24.94
N ASN A 31 11.98 0.16 -25.59
CA ASN A 31 11.25 1.21 -24.91
C ASN A 31 10.01 0.64 -24.21
N MET A 32 9.77 1.04 -22.98
CA MET A 32 8.65 0.57 -22.18
C MET A 32 7.34 1.24 -22.64
N LEU A 33 6.44 0.48 -23.24
CA LEU A 33 5.16 0.95 -23.76
C LEU A 33 4.03 0.87 -22.72
N SER A 34 4.03 -0.17 -21.88
CA SER A 34 3.07 -0.33 -20.80
C SER A 34 3.70 -1.11 -19.65
N THR A 35 3.51 -0.64 -18.42
CA THR A 35 4.06 -1.29 -17.23
C THR A 35 3.17 -1.05 -16.00
N SER A 36 3.36 -1.87 -14.98
CA SER A 36 2.75 -1.68 -13.66
C SER A 36 3.72 -0.96 -12.75
N VAL A 37 3.25 0.08 -12.06
CA VAL A 37 4.02 0.79 -11.04
C VAL A 37 3.31 0.67 -9.70
N PRO A 38 4.04 0.45 -8.60
CA PRO A 38 3.44 0.40 -7.28
C PRO A 38 2.94 1.78 -6.87
N ILE A 39 1.70 1.84 -6.42
CA ILE A 39 1.10 2.96 -5.71
C ILE A 39 0.61 2.46 -4.36
N PHE A 40 0.39 3.37 -3.41
CA PHE A 40 0.00 2.97 -2.07
C PHE A 40 -1.22 3.74 -1.61
N ASP A 41 -2.12 3.03 -0.93
CA ASP A 41 -3.20 3.65 -0.18
C ASP A 41 -2.80 3.70 1.30
N VAL A 42 -3.02 4.84 1.93
CA VAL A 42 -2.66 5.09 3.33
C VAL A 42 -3.91 5.06 4.18
N TYR A 43 -3.95 4.11 5.10
CA TYR A 43 -5.00 4.00 6.10
C TYR A 43 -4.44 4.14 7.50
N VAL A 44 -5.30 4.53 8.43
CA VAL A 44 -4.95 4.63 9.85
C VAL A 44 -5.97 3.86 10.68
N ASP A 45 -5.49 2.94 11.49
CA ASP A 45 -6.26 2.30 12.55
C ASP A 45 -6.01 3.03 13.86
N PHE A 46 -6.92 3.94 14.20
CA PHE A 46 -6.83 4.69 15.45
C PHE A 46 -7.20 3.87 16.70
N SER A 47 -7.65 2.63 16.50
CA SER A 47 -7.91 1.69 17.60
C SER A 47 -6.74 0.78 17.90
N ALA A 48 -5.64 0.85 17.13
CA ALA A 48 -4.46 0.02 17.33
C ALA A 48 -3.92 0.13 18.78
N ASP A 49 -3.71 -1.01 19.43
CA ASP A 49 -3.29 -1.09 20.83
C ASP A 49 -1.98 -0.33 21.08
N GLY A 50 -1.02 -0.48 20.15
CA GLY A 50 0.27 0.19 20.27
C GLY A 50 0.17 1.71 20.18
N LEU A 51 -0.81 2.25 19.44
CA LEU A 51 -1.08 3.68 19.36
C LEU A 51 -1.71 4.22 20.64
N ARG A 52 -2.57 3.42 21.26
CA ARG A 52 -3.30 3.76 22.49
C ARG A 52 -2.54 3.41 23.77
N ALA A 53 -1.49 2.63 23.69
CA ALA A 53 -0.66 2.27 24.82
C ALA A 53 -0.20 3.51 25.61
N LYS A 54 -0.08 3.36 26.92
CA LYS A 54 0.34 4.45 27.85
C LYS A 54 -0.50 5.72 27.72
N GLY A 55 -1.84 5.58 27.60
CA GLY A 55 -2.77 6.71 27.50
C GLY A 55 -2.66 7.49 26.18
N GLY A 56 -2.14 6.86 25.12
CA GLY A 56 -1.98 7.48 23.81
C GLY A 56 -0.81 8.48 23.73
N LYS A 57 0.17 8.36 24.62
CA LYS A 57 1.33 9.26 24.66
C LYS A 57 2.00 9.37 23.30
N ARG A 58 2.22 8.22 22.62
CA ARG A 58 2.84 8.21 21.28
C ARG A 58 2.12 9.08 20.27
N PHE A 59 0.78 9.02 20.26
CA PHE A 59 -0.02 9.83 19.36
C PHE A 59 0.08 11.32 19.71
N LYS A 60 -0.09 11.66 21.00
CA LYS A 60 -0.07 13.03 21.47
C LYS A 60 1.29 13.72 21.25
N ASP A 61 2.38 13.01 21.47
CA ASP A 61 3.74 13.54 21.33
C ASP A 61 4.15 13.74 19.85
N ASN A 62 3.55 13.02 18.92
CA ASN A 62 3.96 13.04 17.52
C ASN A 62 2.96 13.70 16.56
N ILE A 63 1.74 14.02 17.01
CA ILE A 63 0.68 14.51 16.12
C ILE A 63 1.05 15.83 15.44
N ASP A 64 1.71 16.73 16.12
CA ASP A 64 2.07 18.05 15.59
C ASP A 64 3.15 17.89 14.51
N SER A 65 4.22 17.18 14.81
CA SER A 65 5.28 16.89 13.86
C SER A 65 4.77 16.10 12.65
N LEU A 66 3.91 15.12 12.89
CA LEU A 66 3.28 14.34 11.81
C LEU A 66 2.41 15.22 10.90
N SER A 67 1.60 16.11 11.48
CA SER A 67 0.73 17.01 10.70
C SER A 67 1.54 17.97 9.82
N ILE A 68 2.68 18.46 10.32
CA ILE A 68 3.60 19.29 9.54
C ILE A 68 4.18 18.49 8.37
N CYS A 69 4.66 17.27 8.62
CA CYS A 69 5.23 16.41 7.59
C CYS A 69 4.19 16.05 6.52
N LEU A 70 2.97 15.68 6.92
CA LEU A 70 1.90 15.33 5.97
C LEU A 70 1.50 16.52 5.10
N ALA A 71 1.36 17.72 5.68
CA ALA A 71 1.05 18.92 4.94
C ALA A 71 2.16 19.32 3.96
N GLY A 72 3.43 19.13 4.35
CA GLY A 72 4.60 19.37 3.48
C GLY A 72 4.68 18.42 2.30
N LEU A 73 4.42 17.12 2.54
CA LEU A 73 4.49 16.08 1.52
C LEU A 73 3.34 16.21 0.51
N PHE A 74 2.10 16.20 0.97
CA PHE A 74 0.95 16.11 0.09
C PHE A 74 0.43 17.45 -0.42
N LYS A 75 0.70 18.56 0.26
CA LYS A 75 0.34 19.94 -0.13
C LYS A 75 -1.14 20.14 -0.51
N ASP A 76 -2.02 19.27 -0.03
CA ASP A 76 -3.46 19.27 -0.31
C ASP A 76 -4.31 19.85 0.84
N LYS A 77 -3.76 19.80 2.06
CA LYS A 77 -4.41 20.29 3.27
C LYS A 77 -3.42 21.08 4.12
N THR A 78 -3.94 22.00 4.92
CA THR A 78 -3.12 22.74 5.89
C THR A 78 -2.74 21.85 7.08
N ILE A 79 -1.68 22.25 7.80
CA ILE A 79 -1.22 21.58 9.02
C ILE A 79 -2.38 21.42 10.03
N GLN A 80 -3.17 22.48 10.18
CA GLN A 80 -4.30 22.46 11.11
C GLN A 80 -5.42 21.51 10.69
N GLN A 81 -5.66 21.37 9.39
CA GLN A 81 -6.64 20.44 8.85
C GLN A 81 -6.21 18.99 9.10
N TYR A 82 -4.95 18.64 8.82
CA TYR A 82 -4.42 17.32 9.14
C TYR A 82 -4.48 17.04 10.64
N LYS A 83 -4.09 17.99 11.47
CA LYS A 83 -4.15 17.83 12.94
C LYS A 83 -5.58 17.56 13.43
N LYS A 84 -6.56 18.34 12.96
CA LYS A 84 -7.99 18.14 13.31
C LYS A 84 -8.51 16.80 12.84
N GLU A 85 -8.16 16.38 11.62
CA GLU A 85 -8.56 15.11 11.03
C GLU A 85 -8.02 13.92 11.83
N LEU A 86 -6.73 13.93 12.18
CA LEU A 86 -6.10 12.90 12.99
C LEU A 86 -6.68 12.87 14.42
N GLN A 87 -6.91 14.03 15.04
CA GLN A 87 -7.53 14.12 16.37
C GLN A 87 -8.95 13.57 16.37
N ARG A 88 -9.75 13.89 15.34
CA ARG A 88 -11.11 13.35 15.19
C ARG A 88 -11.06 11.84 15.06
N GLY A 89 -10.25 11.29 14.16
CA GLY A 89 -10.10 9.85 13.98
C GLY A 89 -9.69 9.14 15.27
N TYR A 90 -8.76 9.74 16.02
CA TYR A 90 -8.32 9.21 17.30
C TYR A 90 -9.42 9.25 18.39
N LYS A 91 -10.21 10.34 18.47
CA LYS A 91 -11.34 10.49 19.41
C LYS A 91 -12.46 9.48 19.10
N GLU A 92 -12.82 9.35 17.82
CA GLU A 92 -13.89 8.48 17.35
C GLU A 92 -13.47 7.01 17.23
N ARG A 93 -12.19 6.68 17.48
CA ARG A 93 -11.63 5.33 17.36
C ARG A 93 -11.87 4.70 16.00
N LEU A 94 -11.75 5.47 14.93
CA LEU A 94 -11.99 4.99 13.59
C LEU A 94 -10.97 3.89 13.24
N ARG A 95 -11.49 2.79 12.72
CA ARG A 95 -10.67 1.71 12.18
C ARG A 95 -10.59 1.85 10.67
N TYR A 96 -9.40 1.57 10.12
CA TYR A 96 -9.18 1.60 8.68
C TYR A 96 -9.60 2.91 8.01
N TYR A 97 -9.31 4.03 8.67
CA TYR A 97 -9.60 5.36 8.16
C TYR A 97 -8.73 5.69 6.95
N SER A 98 -9.33 6.00 5.81
CA SER A 98 -8.59 6.37 4.59
C SER A 98 -8.04 7.79 4.72
N LEU A 99 -6.73 7.92 4.95
CA LEU A 99 -6.06 9.21 5.07
C LEU A 99 -5.68 9.77 3.71
N LYS A 100 -5.06 8.96 2.84
CA LYS A 100 -4.65 9.34 1.49
C LYS A 100 -4.68 8.12 0.59
N LYS A 101 -5.02 8.31 -0.68
CA LYS A 101 -5.04 7.25 -1.68
C LYS A 101 -4.10 7.55 -2.82
N LYS A 102 -3.60 6.48 -3.44
CA LYS A 102 -2.81 6.53 -4.68
C LYS A 102 -1.54 7.37 -4.56
N ILE A 103 -0.84 7.28 -3.43
CA ILE A 103 0.46 7.92 -3.28
C ILE A 103 1.51 7.18 -4.12
N SER A 104 2.47 7.91 -4.64
CA SER A 104 3.60 7.37 -5.41
C SER A 104 4.57 6.60 -4.52
N PHE A 105 5.50 5.86 -5.16
CA PHE A 105 6.56 5.17 -4.42
C PHE A 105 7.49 6.15 -3.68
N ASP A 106 7.79 7.31 -4.27
CA ASP A 106 8.62 8.33 -3.64
C ASP A 106 7.93 8.91 -2.40
N GLU A 107 6.64 9.29 -2.53
CA GLU A 107 5.84 9.74 -1.38
C GLU A 107 5.72 8.67 -0.29
N TYR A 108 5.64 7.39 -0.66
CA TYR A 108 5.65 6.27 0.28
C TYR A 108 6.97 6.18 1.03
N CYS A 109 8.11 6.28 0.34
CA CYS A 109 9.44 6.24 0.95
C CYS A 109 9.64 7.37 1.96
N GLU A 110 9.17 8.57 1.63
CA GLU A 110 9.21 9.72 2.50
C GLU A 110 8.28 9.57 3.72
N LEU A 111 7.01 9.20 3.48
CA LEU A 111 6.01 8.97 4.51
C LEU A 111 6.46 7.93 5.54
N ARG A 112 7.12 6.88 5.11
CA ARG A 112 7.60 5.80 5.98
C ARG A 112 8.58 6.28 7.05
N ASN A 113 9.28 7.39 6.80
CA ASN A 113 10.24 7.98 7.73
C ASN A 113 9.61 8.99 8.70
N PHE A 114 8.33 9.34 8.51
CA PHE A 114 7.66 10.35 9.33
C PHE A 114 7.50 9.94 10.80
N PRO A 115 7.45 10.92 11.69
CA PRO A 115 7.14 10.68 13.10
C PRO A 115 5.87 9.85 13.24
N LEU A 116 5.85 8.94 14.18
CA LEU A 116 4.81 7.94 14.39
C LEU A 116 4.82 6.84 13.33
N VAL A 117 4.76 7.14 12.01
CA VAL A 117 4.69 6.14 10.92
C VAL A 117 5.87 5.18 10.95
N ARG A 118 7.09 5.69 11.17
CA ARG A 118 8.34 4.91 11.29
C ARG A 118 8.32 3.82 12.38
N LEU A 119 7.38 3.89 13.31
CA LEU A 119 7.26 2.89 14.38
C LEU A 119 6.59 1.60 13.92
N GLY A 120 6.11 1.57 12.69
CA GLY A 120 5.45 0.42 12.07
C GLY A 120 3.98 0.27 12.46
N LYS A 121 3.26 -0.55 11.71
CA LYS A 121 1.81 -0.74 11.76
C LYS A 121 1.27 -0.95 13.18
N ASN A 122 1.88 -1.87 13.93
CA ASN A 122 1.36 -2.24 15.26
C ASN A 122 1.48 -1.13 16.31
N LYS A 123 2.45 -0.23 16.17
CA LYS A 123 2.70 0.86 17.14
C LYS A 123 2.09 2.19 16.70
N SER A 124 1.96 2.40 15.42
CA SER A 124 1.46 3.66 14.84
C SER A 124 0.02 3.60 14.38
N GLY A 125 -0.49 2.40 14.08
CA GLY A 125 -1.78 2.21 13.43
C GLY A 125 -1.78 2.55 11.94
N PHE A 126 -0.66 3.02 11.36
CA PHE A 126 -0.58 3.32 9.93
C PHE A 126 -0.45 2.04 9.12
N ILE A 127 -1.32 1.90 8.12
CA ILE A 127 -1.39 0.77 7.20
C ILE A 127 -1.13 1.33 5.81
N LEU A 128 -0.04 0.89 5.21
CA LEU A 128 0.35 1.26 3.86
C LEU A 128 0.04 0.07 2.96
N ASP A 129 -1.01 0.19 2.16
CA ASP A 129 -1.57 -0.88 1.34
C ASP A 129 -1.05 -0.72 -0.10
N PRO A 130 -0.15 -1.62 -0.57
CA PRO A 130 0.39 -1.54 -1.92
C PRO A 130 -0.67 -1.94 -2.93
N ARG A 131 -0.70 -1.25 -4.06
CA ARG A 131 -1.50 -1.55 -5.25
C ARG A 131 -0.70 -1.29 -6.50
N ASP A 132 -0.98 -2.02 -7.55
CA ASP A 132 -0.38 -1.78 -8.84
C ASP A 132 -1.25 -0.87 -9.69
N LYS A 133 -0.62 0.13 -10.28
CA LYS A 133 -1.24 1.00 -11.26
C LYS A 133 -0.61 0.76 -12.63
N ARG A 134 -1.42 0.40 -13.61
CA ARG A 134 -0.99 0.29 -15.00
C ARG A 134 -0.78 1.66 -15.61
N ILE A 135 0.38 1.89 -16.16
CA ILE A 135 0.72 3.15 -16.84
C ILE A 135 1.28 2.87 -18.24
N ASN A 136 0.98 3.80 -19.14
CA ASN A 136 1.56 3.87 -20.48
C ASN A 136 2.41 5.15 -20.53
N PRO A 137 3.75 5.06 -20.45
CA PRO A 137 4.62 6.23 -20.39
C PRO A 137 4.42 7.19 -21.56
N TYR A 138 4.14 6.66 -22.73
CA TYR A 138 3.87 7.45 -23.96
C TYR A 138 2.37 7.62 -24.17
N VAL A 139 1.72 8.38 -23.33
CA VAL A 139 0.26 8.56 -23.13
C VAL A 139 -0.59 8.49 -24.39
N LEU A 140 -0.16 9.06 -25.52
CA LEU A 140 -0.90 9.09 -26.78
C LEU A 140 -0.38 8.12 -27.82
N PHE A 141 0.87 7.65 -27.68
CA PHE A 141 1.50 6.77 -28.66
C PHE A 141 0.91 5.36 -28.59
N ALA A 142 0.42 4.88 -29.73
CA ALA A 142 -0.11 3.51 -29.89
C ALA A 142 -1.18 3.10 -28.85
N ASN A 143 -1.86 4.06 -28.21
CA ASN A 143 -2.77 3.80 -27.09
C ASN A 143 -3.93 2.86 -27.47
N ARG A 144 -4.41 2.93 -28.72
CA ARG A 144 -5.44 2.02 -29.24
C ARG A 144 -4.89 0.60 -29.51
N THR A 145 -3.63 0.49 -29.90
CA THR A 145 -2.95 -0.78 -30.17
C THR A 145 -2.56 -1.46 -28.86
N ILE A 146 -1.91 -0.74 -27.95
CA ILE A 146 -1.51 -1.24 -26.63
C ILE A 146 -2.76 -1.57 -25.81
N GLY A 147 -3.73 -0.66 -25.85
CA GLY A 147 -4.98 -0.78 -25.10
C GLY A 147 -4.88 -0.36 -23.66
N LEU A 148 -5.89 -0.71 -22.89
CA LEU A 148 -6.00 -0.40 -21.46
C LEU A 148 -6.35 -1.67 -20.70
N SER A 149 -5.58 -1.96 -19.67
CA SER A 149 -5.95 -2.91 -18.64
C SER A 149 -6.47 -2.13 -17.43
N ARG A 150 -7.72 -2.39 -17.06
CA ARG A 150 -8.32 -1.82 -15.85
C ARG A 150 -8.53 -2.95 -14.84
N GLU A 151 -8.07 -2.75 -13.62
CA GLU A 151 -8.44 -3.64 -12.52
C GLU A 151 -9.97 -3.78 -12.47
N ASN A 152 -10.44 -5.02 -12.36
CA ASN A 152 -11.86 -5.38 -12.31
C ASN A 152 -12.69 -5.09 -13.58
N SER A 153 -12.07 -4.75 -14.70
CA SER A 153 -12.78 -4.60 -15.97
C SER A 153 -12.64 -5.88 -16.82
N LYS A 154 -13.75 -6.49 -17.16
CA LYS A 154 -13.80 -7.59 -18.15
C LYS A 154 -13.52 -7.12 -19.58
N ARG A 155 -13.17 -5.85 -19.78
CA ARG A 155 -13.01 -5.22 -21.08
C ARG A 155 -11.61 -4.63 -21.24
N ASN A 156 -10.61 -5.50 -21.21
CA ASN A 156 -9.30 -5.14 -21.74
C ASN A 156 -9.43 -4.98 -23.25
N VAL A 157 -8.60 -4.18 -23.87
CA VAL A 157 -8.57 -3.97 -25.33
C VAL A 157 -7.12 -3.95 -25.81
N GLY A 158 -6.92 -4.19 -27.12
CA GLY A 158 -5.60 -4.17 -27.74
C GLY A 158 -4.68 -5.32 -27.31
N LEU A 159 -3.37 -5.07 -27.31
CA LEU A 159 -2.35 -6.03 -26.89
C LEU A 159 -2.56 -6.49 -25.44
N GLU A 160 -3.04 -5.60 -24.59
CA GLU A 160 -3.38 -5.91 -23.19
C GLU A 160 -4.45 -7.01 -23.07
N LEU A 161 -5.38 -7.10 -24.03
CA LEU A 161 -6.36 -8.16 -24.10
C LEU A 161 -5.76 -9.42 -24.73
N THR A 162 -5.12 -9.25 -25.89
CA THR A 162 -4.61 -10.40 -26.69
C THR A 162 -3.61 -11.23 -25.91
N TYR A 163 -2.74 -10.58 -25.13
CA TYR A 163 -1.69 -11.22 -24.34
C TYR A 163 -2.01 -11.27 -22.84
N ASP A 164 -3.28 -11.10 -22.45
CA ASP A 164 -3.67 -11.04 -21.04
C ASP A 164 -3.21 -12.27 -20.24
N SER A 165 -3.32 -13.46 -20.82
CA SER A 165 -2.90 -14.72 -20.18
C SER A 165 -1.40 -14.76 -19.84
N LEU A 166 -0.57 -14.18 -20.72
CA LEU A 166 0.87 -14.08 -20.51
C LEU A 166 1.22 -12.95 -19.55
N LEU A 167 0.58 -11.78 -19.74
CA LEU A 167 0.85 -10.59 -18.95
C LEU A 167 0.41 -10.71 -17.49
N ARG A 168 -0.67 -11.44 -17.23
CA ARG A 168 -1.24 -11.61 -15.88
C ARG A 168 -0.30 -12.36 -14.93
N GLY A 169 0.58 -13.21 -15.47
CA GLY A 169 1.42 -14.08 -14.64
C GLY A 169 0.64 -15.14 -13.87
N ILE A 170 1.31 -15.79 -12.95
CA ILE A 170 0.74 -16.84 -12.10
C ILE A 170 0.97 -16.44 -10.65
N SER A 171 -0.12 -16.25 -9.90
CA SER A 171 -0.05 -15.93 -8.47
C SER A 171 0.61 -17.07 -7.69
N GLY A 172 1.44 -16.71 -6.75
CA GLY A 172 2.19 -17.65 -5.91
C GLY A 172 1.65 -17.70 -4.49
N GLN A 173 2.38 -18.42 -3.64
CA GLN A 173 2.12 -18.48 -2.22
C GLN A 173 3.41 -18.22 -1.45
N ARG A 174 3.34 -17.39 -0.43
CA ARG A 174 4.45 -17.10 0.47
C ARG A 174 4.20 -17.72 1.84
N LEU A 175 5.14 -18.54 2.28
CA LEU A 175 5.10 -19.09 3.64
C LEU A 175 5.53 -18.00 4.62
N MET A 176 4.66 -17.62 5.53
CA MET A 176 4.96 -16.66 6.58
C MET A 176 4.83 -17.30 7.96
N ARG A 177 5.76 -16.95 8.83
CA ARG A 177 5.72 -17.36 10.23
C ARG A 177 4.96 -16.30 11.03
N TYR A 178 3.89 -16.70 11.67
CA TYR A 178 3.23 -15.90 12.69
C TYR A 178 4.08 -15.91 13.97
N ALA A 179 4.50 -14.74 14.42
CA ALA A 179 4.98 -14.58 15.79
C ALA A 179 3.74 -14.38 16.67
N ALA A 180 3.59 -15.28 17.64
CA ALA A 180 2.56 -15.15 18.67
C ALA A 180 2.84 -13.95 19.58
#